data_dbaecf312862d8735f6e720fb67b30a2
#
_entry.id   dbaecf312862d8735f6e720fb67b30a2
#
_cell.length_a   1.000
_cell.length_b   1.000
_cell.length_c   1.000
_cell.angle_alpha   90.00
_cell.angle_beta   90.00
_cell.angle_gamma   90.00
#
_symmetry.space_group_name_H-M   'P 1'
#
loop_
_entity.id
_entity.type
_entity.pdbx_description
1 polymer ?
#
loop_
_entity_poly.entity_id
_entity_poly.type
_entity_poly.pdbx_seq_one_letter_code
_entity_poly.pdbx_strand_id
1 'polypeptide(L)'
;MEPALGNEPGDTHLPVANPAMVVTAAVGATVLETLDSTVVNVGLPNMMGGLDTTLDGIAWVITAYTVGNVLMIPMTRFVSDRIGRRRYFTASILLFTLFSVLCGLSRELLPLVLFRLLQGMAGAAFFATSQTLIIDAFPPEKIALANAIFGVGISMGPALGPVVGGYLVYHESWPWVFFINLPIGLFLTYLAFRYVPDSHHTIDDEKVDIPGIALLLLSIPAIQFALENGQRYDWFASPAIRFAAIAGALFLLLFVIRELTASAPLLDLKVLKNRSLWAGSLGYALLGSVYFGTLFTIPLMGENLFSWNPLETGFVLLQSIVSFSIASMVAGGIMGRVPVWAIMVPGVVVIEIALWGYGHLSPMSSPASFLWPNIFRGIGLAFLFPPLMTMALSTLPRRMLSTGAAVSSMIGQLGGSIGIALLATLLQRSQQVHQAYLTTADLTANRIQTVATQGAILSHLNGLGLSPAAADRVAAALIESQVQKQALFLSFGDVYAAVGVVALILLIPIALFEQGKKPSPS
;
A
#
# COMPACT_ATOMS: atom_id res chain seq x y z
N MET A 1 2.63 -30.60 49.50
CA MET A 1 3.68 -30.88 48.49
C MET A 1 3.00 -30.75 47.14
N GLU A 2 2.91 -29.50 46.61
CA GLU A 2 2.37 -29.25 45.29
C GLU A 2 3.47 -29.51 44.25
N PRO A 3 3.18 -30.17 43.13
CA PRO A 3 4.15 -30.33 42.07
C PRO A 3 4.33 -29.00 41.37
N ALA A 4 5.57 -28.50 41.33
CA ALA A 4 6.00 -27.36 40.56
C ALA A 4 5.51 -27.52 39.10
N LEU A 5 4.70 -26.57 38.65
CA LEU A 5 4.32 -26.40 37.24
C LEU A 5 5.61 -26.23 36.42
N GLY A 6 5.97 -27.28 35.69
CA GLY A 6 7.12 -27.32 34.83
C GLY A 6 7.00 -26.21 33.76
N ASN A 7 8.07 -25.45 33.59
CA ASN A 7 8.29 -24.61 32.43
C ASN A 7 8.10 -25.46 31.17
N GLU A 8 7.07 -25.17 30.38
CA GLU A 8 6.93 -25.77 29.05
C GLU A 8 8.17 -25.44 28.21
N PRO A 9 8.76 -26.38 27.49
CA PRO A 9 9.97 -26.19 26.67
C PRO A 9 9.59 -25.49 25.35
N GLY A 10 9.17 -24.23 25.41
CA GLY A 10 8.73 -23.46 24.24
C GLY A 10 9.00 -21.96 24.33
N ASP A 11 9.42 -21.46 25.48
CA ASP A 11 9.47 -20.00 25.78
C ASP A 11 10.91 -19.44 25.80
N THR A 12 11.84 -20.06 25.08
CA THR A 12 13.17 -19.48 24.91
C THR A 12 13.10 -18.38 23.86
N HIS A 13 12.97 -17.12 24.31
CA HIS A 13 13.47 -15.98 23.53
C HIS A 13 14.91 -16.32 23.15
N LEU A 14 15.13 -16.67 21.88
CA LEU A 14 16.52 -16.78 21.39
C LEU A 14 17.13 -15.39 21.57
N PRO A 15 18.17 -15.22 22.41
CA PRO A 15 18.77 -13.93 22.60
C PRO A 15 19.29 -13.47 21.24
N VAL A 16 18.64 -12.45 20.67
CA VAL A 16 19.08 -11.83 19.42
C VAL A 16 20.43 -11.19 19.75
N ALA A 17 21.50 -11.75 19.20
CA ALA A 17 22.86 -11.34 19.52
C ALA A 17 23.11 -9.85 19.22
N ASN A 18 22.39 -9.27 18.27
CA ASN A 18 22.44 -7.86 17.95
C ASN A 18 21.06 -7.38 17.42
N PRO A 19 20.14 -6.95 18.31
CA PRO A 19 18.80 -6.52 17.92
C PRO A 19 18.81 -5.37 16.88
N ALA A 20 19.75 -4.44 17.01
CA ALA A 20 19.84 -3.29 16.10
C ALA A 20 20.12 -3.74 14.65
N MET A 21 20.99 -4.74 14.42
CA MET A 21 21.31 -5.22 13.09
C MET A 21 20.16 -6.04 12.49
N VAL A 22 19.42 -6.79 13.31
CA VAL A 22 18.21 -7.50 12.86
C VAL A 22 17.12 -6.52 12.45
N VAL A 23 16.89 -5.50 13.26
CA VAL A 23 15.93 -4.42 12.93
C VAL A 23 16.36 -3.68 11.67
N THR A 24 17.65 -3.36 11.52
CA THR A 24 18.16 -2.72 10.29
C THR A 24 17.93 -3.59 9.06
N ALA A 25 18.19 -4.90 9.14
CA ALA A 25 17.93 -5.83 8.04
C ALA A 25 16.43 -5.89 7.69
N ALA A 26 15.57 -5.99 8.70
CA ALA A 26 14.13 -6.10 8.54
C ALA A 26 13.50 -4.82 7.99
N VAL A 27 13.78 -3.67 8.61
CA VAL A 27 13.30 -2.35 8.13
C VAL A 27 13.85 -2.05 6.75
N GLY A 28 15.15 -2.30 6.53
CA GLY A 28 15.81 -2.08 5.25
C GLY A 28 15.18 -2.90 4.12
N ALA A 29 14.84 -4.17 4.36
CA ALA A 29 14.14 -5.01 3.37
C ALA A 29 12.74 -4.45 3.05
N THR A 30 11.98 -4.00 4.06
CA THR A 30 10.68 -3.39 3.84
C THR A 30 10.79 -2.08 3.07
N VAL A 31 11.77 -1.24 3.39
CA VAL A 31 12.06 0.00 2.64
C VAL A 31 12.44 -0.32 1.20
N LEU A 32 13.29 -1.34 0.98
CA LEU A 32 13.72 -1.75 -0.35
C LEU A 32 12.53 -2.17 -1.22
N GLU A 33 11.59 -2.95 -0.68
CA GLU A 33 10.37 -3.38 -1.36
C GLU A 33 9.47 -2.21 -1.74
N THR A 34 9.16 -1.35 -0.76
CA THR A 34 8.25 -0.23 -0.95
C THR A 34 8.86 0.88 -1.81
N LEU A 35 10.18 1.07 -1.74
CA LEU A 35 10.92 1.95 -2.63
C LEU A 35 10.87 1.43 -4.07
N ASP A 36 11.22 0.16 -4.31
CA ASP A 36 11.23 -0.46 -5.64
C ASP A 36 9.86 -0.33 -6.32
N SER A 37 8.77 -0.59 -5.59
CA SER A 37 7.41 -0.48 -6.13
C SER A 37 7.06 0.95 -6.60
N THR A 38 7.62 1.97 -5.97
CA THR A 38 7.31 3.38 -6.26
C THR A 38 8.29 4.06 -7.21
N VAL A 39 9.57 3.72 -7.14
CA VAL A 39 10.60 4.22 -8.07
C VAL A 39 10.28 3.81 -9.51
N VAL A 40 9.81 2.58 -9.72
CA VAL A 40 9.45 2.05 -11.05
C VAL A 40 8.32 2.84 -11.68
N ASN A 41 7.33 3.30 -10.90
CA ASN A 41 6.21 4.09 -11.43
C ASN A 41 6.68 5.38 -12.12
N VAL A 42 7.70 6.04 -11.58
CA VAL A 42 8.30 7.26 -12.17
C VAL A 42 9.01 6.95 -13.49
N GLY A 43 9.59 5.77 -13.62
CA GLY A 43 10.32 5.34 -14.81
C GLY A 43 9.45 4.87 -15.97
N LEU A 44 8.15 4.60 -15.76
CA LEU A 44 7.29 3.98 -16.77
C LEU A 44 7.25 4.69 -18.13
N PRO A 45 7.13 6.03 -18.22
CA PRO A 45 7.13 6.71 -19.52
C PRO A 45 8.45 6.51 -20.30
N ASN A 46 9.57 6.50 -19.57
CA ASN A 46 10.90 6.29 -20.17
C ASN A 46 11.11 4.82 -20.58
N MET A 47 10.59 3.87 -19.78
CA MET A 47 10.59 2.44 -20.13
C MET A 47 9.73 2.18 -21.36
N MET A 48 8.57 2.83 -21.48
CA MET A 48 7.68 2.72 -22.65
C MET A 48 8.41 3.10 -23.93
N GLY A 49 9.13 4.23 -23.92
CA GLY A 49 9.95 4.65 -25.06
C GLY A 49 11.16 3.75 -25.30
N GLY A 50 11.84 3.30 -24.24
CA GLY A 50 13.04 2.46 -24.34
C GLY A 50 12.79 1.02 -24.78
N LEU A 51 11.57 0.51 -24.58
CA LEU A 51 11.15 -0.86 -24.91
C LEU A 51 10.20 -0.92 -26.12
N ASP A 52 9.97 0.22 -26.79
CA ASP A 52 9.06 0.37 -27.94
C ASP A 52 7.68 -0.29 -27.68
N THR A 53 7.07 0.03 -26.53
CA THR A 53 5.83 -0.58 -26.10
C THR A 53 4.73 0.46 -25.84
N THR A 54 3.49 -0.02 -25.78
CA THR A 54 2.33 0.81 -25.50
C THR A 54 2.14 1.03 -23.99
N LEU A 55 1.29 2.00 -23.62
CA LEU A 55 0.88 2.20 -22.22
C LEU A 55 0.28 0.93 -21.61
N ASP A 56 -0.45 0.14 -22.43
CA ASP A 56 -1.02 -1.14 -22.02
C ASP A 56 0.05 -2.19 -21.73
N GLY A 57 1.05 -2.25 -22.57
CA GLY A 57 2.18 -3.17 -22.39
C GLY A 57 2.98 -2.85 -21.13
N ILE A 58 3.37 -1.58 -20.95
CA ILE A 58 4.22 -1.19 -19.82
C ILE A 58 3.52 -1.33 -18.46
N ALA A 59 2.20 -1.24 -18.40
CA ALA A 59 1.45 -1.43 -17.16
C ALA A 59 1.64 -2.85 -16.57
N TRP A 60 1.91 -3.85 -17.42
CA TRP A 60 2.22 -5.21 -16.95
C TRP A 60 3.45 -5.28 -16.06
N VAL A 61 4.37 -4.32 -16.16
CA VAL A 61 5.57 -4.24 -15.30
C VAL A 61 5.16 -4.05 -13.82
N ILE A 62 4.13 -3.24 -13.55
CA ILE A 62 3.59 -3.05 -12.20
C ILE A 62 2.73 -4.25 -11.81
N THR A 63 1.77 -4.62 -12.66
CA THR A 63 0.81 -5.69 -12.39
C THR A 63 1.52 -7.02 -12.08
N ALA A 64 2.55 -7.39 -12.87
CA ALA A 64 3.29 -8.62 -12.65
C ALA A 64 4.00 -8.65 -11.28
N TYR A 65 4.61 -7.54 -10.87
CA TYR A 65 5.23 -7.42 -9.56
C TYR A 65 4.20 -7.58 -8.44
N THR A 66 3.09 -6.85 -8.50
CA THR A 66 2.02 -6.90 -7.49
C THR A 66 1.41 -8.30 -7.40
N VAL A 67 1.13 -8.92 -8.54
CA VAL A 67 0.63 -10.31 -8.61
C VAL A 67 1.62 -11.27 -7.96
N GLY A 68 2.91 -11.18 -8.30
CA GLY A 68 3.94 -12.03 -7.70
C GLY A 68 4.05 -11.86 -6.18
N ASN A 69 4.00 -10.61 -5.71
CA ASN A 69 4.06 -10.28 -4.29
C ASN A 69 2.85 -10.84 -3.53
N VAL A 70 1.64 -10.49 -3.93
CA VAL A 70 0.40 -10.93 -3.25
C VAL A 70 0.26 -12.46 -3.27
N LEU A 71 0.69 -13.11 -4.33
CA LEU A 71 0.66 -14.56 -4.48
C LEU A 71 1.55 -15.28 -3.45
N MET A 72 2.72 -14.74 -3.15
CA MET A 72 3.68 -15.39 -2.25
C MET A 72 3.48 -15.05 -0.78
N ILE A 73 2.77 -13.96 -0.43
CA ILE A 73 2.54 -13.56 0.97
C ILE A 73 2.00 -14.72 1.83
N PRO A 74 0.91 -15.43 1.43
CA PRO A 74 0.38 -16.53 2.24
C PRO A 74 1.32 -17.73 2.34
N MET A 75 2.19 -17.92 1.35
CA MET A 75 3.17 -19.00 1.31
C MET A 75 4.41 -18.73 2.16
N THR A 76 4.65 -17.47 2.53
CA THR A 76 5.84 -17.02 3.25
C THR A 76 6.05 -17.82 4.53
N ARG A 77 4.99 -18.01 5.33
CA ARG A 77 5.07 -18.81 6.55
C ARG A 77 5.46 -20.26 6.26
N PHE A 78 4.75 -20.89 5.35
CA PHE A 78 4.97 -22.29 4.99
C PHE A 78 6.41 -22.55 4.51
N VAL A 79 6.94 -21.68 3.65
CA VAL A 79 8.31 -21.80 3.15
C VAL A 79 9.32 -21.49 4.26
N SER A 80 9.08 -20.45 5.06
CA SER A 80 9.93 -20.07 6.19
C SER A 80 10.05 -21.18 7.24
N ASP A 81 8.95 -21.85 7.58
CA ASP A 81 8.92 -22.91 8.58
C ASP A 81 9.68 -24.17 8.09
N ARG A 82 9.73 -24.43 6.76
CA ARG A 82 10.45 -25.58 6.17
C ARG A 82 11.94 -25.39 6.01
N ILE A 83 12.37 -24.25 5.46
CA ILE A 83 13.80 -24.03 5.14
C ILE A 83 14.52 -23.22 6.22
N GLY A 84 13.78 -22.74 7.24
CA GLY A 84 14.29 -21.89 8.30
C GLY A 84 14.16 -20.40 7.95
N ARG A 85 13.71 -19.60 8.93
CA ARG A 85 13.43 -18.17 8.76
C ARG A 85 14.61 -17.36 8.24
N ARG A 86 15.81 -17.60 8.79
CA ARG A 86 17.05 -16.95 8.36
C ARG A 86 17.36 -17.23 6.89
N ARG A 87 17.32 -18.51 6.48
CA ARG A 87 17.64 -18.92 5.12
C ARG A 87 16.62 -18.36 4.14
N TYR A 88 15.33 -18.45 4.48
CA TYR A 88 14.26 -17.92 3.66
C TYR A 88 14.40 -16.42 3.46
N PHE A 89 14.54 -15.63 4.54
CA PHE A 89 14.66 -14.18 4.46
C PHE A 89 15.89 -13.73 3.68
N THR A 90 17.05 -14.36 3.94
CA THR A 90 18.30 -14.07 3.23
C THR A 90 18.19 -14.41 1.75
N ALA A 91 17.63 -15.58 1.40
CA ALA A 91 17.43 -16.00 0.02
C ALA A 91 16.46 -15.06 -0.71
N SER A 92 15.39 -14.62 -0.05
CA SER A 92 14.41 -13.69 -0.61
C SER A 92 15.03 -12.35 -0.94
N ILE A 93 15.87 -11.78 -0.06
CA ILE A 93 16.58 -10.52 -0.35
C ILE A 93 17.54 -10.69 -1.53
N LEU A 94 18.27 -11.78 -1.56
CA LEU A 94 19.23 -12.07 -2.63
C LEU A 94 18.53 -12.27 -3.98
N LEU A 95 17.44 -13.07 -4.01
CA LEU A 95 16.64 -13.28 -5.22
C LEU A 95 15.96 -12.01 -5.71
N PHE A 96 15.41 -11.22 -4.79
CA PHE A 96 14.85 -9.90 -5.12
C PHE A 96 15.89 -9.01 -5.81
N THR A 97 17.09 -8.94 -5.24
CA THR A 97 18.21 -8.17 -5.77
C THR A 97 18.65 -8.70 -7.14
N LEU A 98 18.76 -10.01 -7.30
CA LEU A 98 19.10 -10.66 -8.57
C LEU A 98 18.06 -10.34 -9.64
N PHE A 99 16.77 -10.54 -9.36
CA PHE A 99 15.71 -10.25 -10.32
C PHE A 99 15.60 -8.76 -10.63
N SER A 100 15.91 -7.89 -9.67
CA SER A 100 16.01 -6.45 -9.92
C SER A 100 17.11 -6.13 -10.96
N VAL A 101 18.29 -6.70 -10.81
CA VAL A 101 19.37 -6.55 -11.81
C VAL A 101 18.93 -7.07 -13.18
N LEU A 102 18.28 -8.22 -13.24
CA LEU A 102 17.77 -8.79 -14.49
C LEU A 102 16.67 -7.90 -15.12
N CYS A 103 15.82 -7.25 -14.32
CA CYS A 103 14.89 -6.23 -14.81
C CYS A 103 15.64 -5.07 -15.48
N GLY A 104 16.69 -4.54 -14.85
CA GLY A 104 17.49 -3.45 -15.41
C GLY A 104 18.28 -3.84 -16.68
N LEU A 105 18.60 -5.12 -16.86
CA LEU A 105 19.26 -5.65 -18.04
C LEU A 105 18.30 -6.02 -19.19
N SER A 106 16.99 -5.99 -18.95
CA SER A 106 15.98 -6.36 -19.95
C SER A 106 15.93 -5.35 -21.09
N ARG A 107 15.89 -5.87 -22.31
CA ARG A 107 15.80 -5.07 -23.55
C ARG A 107 14.45 -5.21 -24.26
N GLU A 108 13.60 -6.09 -23.77
CA GLU A 108 12.25 -6.37 -24.27
C GLU A 108 11.26 -6.40 -23.12
N LEU A 109 9.99 -6.14 -23.44
CA LEU A 109 8.92 -6.09 -22.43
C LEU A 109 8.70 -7.43 -21.73
N LEU A 110 8.66 -8.55 -22.47
CA LEU A 110 8.32 -9.86 -21.90
C LEU A 110 9.33 -10.33 -20.85
N PRO A 111 10.66 -10.31 -21.08
CA PRO A 111 11.64 -10.59 -20.02
C PRO A 111 11.49 -9.69 -18.80
N LEU A 112 11.26 -8.39 -19.00
CA LEU A 112 11.07 -7.43 -17.91
C LEU A 112 9.85 -7.82 -17.05
N VAL A 113 8.72 -8.12 -17.67
CA VAL A 113 7.48 -8.56 -16.97
C VAL A 113 7.70 -9.85 -16.20
N LEU A 114 8.38 -10.84 -16.80
CA LEU A 114 8.69 -12.11 -16.13
C LEU A 114 9.63 -11.91 -14.93
N PHE A 115 10.68 -11.10 -15.07
CA PHE A 115 11.57 -10.81 -13.95
C PHE A 115 10.89 -9.98 -12.87
N ARG A 116 9.96 -9.09 -13.22
CA ARG A 116 9.13 -8.36 -12.25
C ARG A 116 8.21 -9.29 -11.45
N LEU A 117 7.61 -10.29 -12.10
CA LEU A 117 6.82 -11.31 -11.40
C LEU A 117 7.68 -12.06 -10.37
N LEU A 118 8.87 -12.51 -10.77
CA LEU A 118 9.79 -13.25 -9.89
C LEU A 118 10.35 -12.35 -8.78
N GLN A 119 10.63 -11.09 -9.07
CA GLN A 119 11.06 -10.09 -8.09
C GLN A 119 9.96 -9.84 -7.06
N GLY A 120 8.69 -9.68 -7.49
CA GLY A 120 7.54 -9.55 -6.60
C GLY A 120 7.37 -10.79 -5.69
N MET A 121 7.50 -12.00 -6.25
CA MET A 121 7.47 -13.23 -5.46
C MET A 121 8.57 -13.26 -4.37
N ALA A 122 9.77 -12.81 -4.69
CA ALA A 122 10.86 -12.73 -3.72
C ALA A 122 10.60 -11.65 -2.66
N GLY A 123 10.05 -10.49 -3.06
CA GLY A 123 9.72 -9.37 -2.17
C GLY A 123 8.64 -9.69 -1.13
N ALA A 124 7.72 -10.59 -1.43
CA ALA A 124 6.62 -10.98 -0.52
C ALA A 124 7.07 -11.41 0.88
N ALA A 125 8.29 -11.93 1.00
CA ALA A 125 8.88 -12.29 2.29
C ALA A 125 9.15 -11.08 3.19
N PHE A 126 9.37 -9.90 2.61
CA PHE A 126 9.91 -8.76 3.36
C PHE A 126 8.91 -8.21 4.35
N PHE A 127 7.67 -8.01 3.94
CA PHE A 127 6.65 -7.45 4.82
C PHE A 127 6.38 -8.36 6.04
N ALA A 128 5.96 -9.60 5.79
CA ALA A 128 5.54 -10.51 6.85
C ALA A 128 6.70 -10.96 7.76
N THR A 129 7.86 -11.28 7.17
CA THR A 129 9.02 -11.74 7.93
C THR A 129 9.67 -10.60 8.70
N SER A 130 9.76 -9.39 8.11
CA SER A 130 10.32 -8.22 8.79
C SER A 130 9.52 -7.84 10.02
N GLN A 131 8.19 -7.83 9.92
CA GLN A 131 7.33 -7.54 11.06
C GLN A 131 7.59 -8.53 12.21
N THR A 132 7.65 -9.82 11.90
CA THR A 132 7.92 -10.86 12.91
C THR A 132 9.31 -10.71 13.52
N LEU A 133 10.35 -10.47 12.69
CA LEU A 133 11.73 -10.26 13.16
C LEU A 133 11.86 -9.05 14.08
N ILE A 134 11.16 -7.97 13.76
CA ILE A 134 11.17 -6.75 14.57
C ILE A 134 10.48 -7.01 15.91
N ILE A 135 9.31 -7.67 15.91
CA ILE A 135 8.60 -8.02 17.16
C ILE A 135 9.48 -8.91 18.05
N ASP A 136 10.14 -9.92 17.47
CA ASP A 136 11.02 -10.84 18.21
C ASP A 136 12.30 -10.17 18.76
N ALA A 137 12.73 -9.06 18.12
CA ALA A 137 13.91 -8.32 18.56
C ALA A 137 13.65 -7.41 19.79
N PHE A 138 12.38 -7.18 20.15
CA PHE A 138 11.98 -6.33 21.26
C PHE A 138 11.32 -7.13 22.39
N PRO A 139 11.50 -6.71 23.66
CA PRO A 139 10.77 -7.30 24.78
C PRO A 139 9.27 -7.00 24.68
N PRO A 140 8.39 -7.83 25.29
CA PRO A 140 6.93 -7.70 25.17
C PRO A 140 6.39 -6.31 25.49
N GLU A 141 7.01 -5.60 26.43
CA GLU A 141 6.61 -4.24 26.83
C GLU A 141 6.86 -3.20 25.74
N LYS A 142 7.69 -3.51 24.74
CA LYS A 142 8.09 -2.61 23.65
C LYS A 142 7.55 -3.03 22.27
N ILE A 143 6.60 -3.96 22.20
CA ILE A 143 5.99 -4.40 20.93
C ILE A 143 5.35 -3.22 20.17
N ALA A 144 4.75 -2.27 20.88
CA ALA A 144 4.20 -1.06 20.27
C ALA A 144 5.28 -0.23 19.56
N LEU A 145 6.47 -0.09 20.16
CA LEU A 145 7.61 0.57 19.53
C LEU A 145 8.11 -0.22 18.32
N ALA A 146 8.15 -1.55 18.41
CA ALA A 146 8.51 -2.43 17.31
C ALA A 146 7.59 -2.20 16.09
N ASN A 147 6.27 -2.18 16.30
CA ASN A 147 5.29 -1.91 15.25
C ASN A 147 5.41 -0.47 14.70
N ALA A 148 5.75 0.51 15.53
CA ALA A 148 5.99 1.88 15.08
C ALA A 148 7.22 1.96 14.15
N ILE A 149 8.33 1.31 14.51
CA ILE A 149 9.54 1.25 13.68
C ILE A 149 9.25 0.57 12.34
N PHE A 150 8.49 -0.52 12.35
CA PHE A 150 8.05 -1.22 11.13
C PHE A 150 7.19 -0.30 10.24
N GLY A 151 6.24 0.42 10.82
CA GLY A 151 5.39 1.37 10.11
C GLY A 151 6.17 2.51 9.45
N VAL A 152 7.22 3.01 10.12
CA VAL A 152 8.15 3.98 9.52
C VAL A 152 8.82 3.39 8.28
N GLY A 153 9.32 2.15 8.36
CA GLY A 153 9.94 1.47 7.22
C GLY A 153 9.01 1.40 6.01
N ILE A 154 7.76 0.95 6.22
CA ILE A 154 6.75 0.87 5.14
C ILE A 154 6.52 2.24 4.48
N SER A 155 6.49 3.30 5.27
CA SER A 155 6.15 4.64 4.79
C SER A 155 7.31 5.34 4.07
N MET A 156 8.56 4.95 4.32
CA MET A 156 9.75 5.59 3.72
C MET A 156 9.85 5.36 2.21
N GLY A 157 9.53 4.14 1.73
CA GLY A 157 9.63 3.80 0.31
C GLY A 157 8.79 4.71 -0.58
N PRO A 158 7.48 4.85 -0.33
CA PRO A 158 6.62 5.72 -1.13
C PRO A 158 7.03 7.20 -1.16
N ALA A 159 7.69 7.70 -0.13
CA ALA A 159 8.17 9.07 -0.15
C ALA A 159 9.50 9.23 -0.88
N LEU A 160 10.41 8.29 -0.69
CA LEU A 160 11.73 8.35 -1.33
C LEU A 160 11.65 7.95 -2.80
N GLY A 161 10.68 7.10 -3.19
CA GLY A 161 10.53 6.57 -4.53
C GLY A 161 10.48 7.63 -5.62
N PRO A 162 9.54 8.59 -5.58
CA PRO A 162 9.48 9.65 -6.58
C PRO A 162 10.75 10.51 -6.65
N VAL A 163 11.35 10.83 -5.50
CA VAL A 163 12.59 11.63 -5.44
C VAL A 163 13.75 10.88 -6.08
N VAL A 164 13.97 9.64 -5.63
CA VAL A 164 15.07 8.80 -6.12
C VAL A 164 14.84 8.40 -7.57
N GLY A 165 13.61 7.98 -7.91
CA GLY A 165 13.24 7.59 -9.28
C GLY A 165 13.36 8.74 -10.25
N GLY A 166 12.87 9.93 -9.90
CA GLY A 166 12.98 11.13 -10.71
C GLY A 166 14.45 11.52 -10.96
N TYR A 167 15.28 11.48 -9.92
CA TYR A 167 16.71 11.75 -10.05
C TYR A 167 17.41 10.74 -10.99
N LEU A 168 17.17 9.44 -10.78
CA LEU A 168 17.83 8.39 -11.57
C LEU A 168 17.39 8.41 -13.04
N VAL A 169 16.09 8.58 -13.29
CA VAL A 169 15.55 8.62 -14.67
C VAL A 169 16.04 9.86 -15.42
N TYR A 170 16.18 10.99 -14.73
CA TYR A 170 16.61 12.24 -15.34
C TYR A 170 18.10 12.27 -15.65
N HIS A 171 18.97 11.81 -14.73
CA HIS A 171 20.43 11.94 -14.85
C HIS A 171 21.11 10.73 -15.52
N GLU A 172 20.51 9.54 -15.37
CA GLU A 172 21.09 8.30 -15.86
C GLU A 172 20.22 7.68 -16.97
N SER A 173 19.36 6.76 -16.61
CA SER A 173 18.38 6.13 -17.50
C SER A 173 17.44 5.25 -16.67
N TRP A 174 16.31 4.81 -17.27
CA TRP A 174 15.34 3.99 -16.57
C TRP A 174 15.88 2.67 -15.95
N PRO A 175 16.88 1.96 -16.48
CA PRO A 175 17.41 0.74 -15.84
C PRO A 175 17.99 0.98 -14.45
N TRP A 176 18.45 2.20 -14.15
CA TRP A 176 19.02 2.53 -12.84
C TRP A 176 18.00 2.49 -11.71
N VAL A 177 16.70 2.59 -12.01
CA VAL A 177 15.64 2.39 -11.00
C VAL A 177 15.66 0.97 -10.42
N PHE A 178 16.20 0.02 -11.17
CA PHE A 178 16.42 -1.36 -10.74
C PHE A 178 17.81 -1.58 -10.15
N PHE A 179 18.86 -1.00 -10.75
CA PHE A 179 20.24 -1.20 -10.30
C PHE A 179 20.52 -0.60 -8.92
N ILE A 180 19.76 0.42 -8.49
CA ILE A 180 19.88 0.98 -7.14
C ILE A 180 19.64 -0.07 -6.04
N ASN A 181 18.85 -1.09 -6.33
CA ASN A 181 18.57 -2.18 -5.40
C ASN A 181 19.79 -3.10 -5.17
N LEU A 182 20.78 -3.10 -6.07
CA LEU A 182 21.93 -3.99 -5.98
C LEU A 182 22.80 -3.71 -4.73
N PRO A 183 23.35 -2.50 -4.52
CA PRO A 183 24.18 -2.25 -3.34
C PRO A 183 23.39 -2.39 -2.03
N ILE A 184 22.14 -1.93 -2.02
CA ILE A 184 21.26 -2.01 -0.83
C ILE A 184 20.95 -3.48 -0.52
N GLY A 185 20.52 -4.25 -1.52
CA GLY A 185 20.15 -5.64 -1.36
C GLY A 185 21.33 -6.53 -0.95
N LEU A 186 22.53 -6.33 -1.49
CA LEU A 186 23.73 -7.05 -1.06
C LEU A 186 24.08 -6.75 0.40
N PHE A 187 24.00 -5.49 0.81
CA PHE A 187 24.23 -5.10 2.20
C PHE A 187 23.21 -5.74 3.15
N LEU A 188 21.92 -5.70 2.79
CA LEU A 188 20.84 -6.30 3.59
C LEU A 188 20.95 -7.84 3.61
N THR A 189 21.35 -8.46 2.49
CA THR A 189 21.63 -9.91 2.43
C THR A 189 22.72 -10.29 3.42
N TYR A 190 23.81 -9.51 3.48
CA TYR A 190 24.88 -9.73 4.45
C TYR A 190 24.37 -9.61 5.90
N LEU A 191 23.59 -8.55 6.21
CA LEU A 191 23.03 -8.38 7.55
C LEU A 191 22.07 -9.53 7.92
N ALA A 192 21.19 -9.92 7.01
CA ALA A 192 20.24 -11.01 7.24
C ALA A 192 20.98 -12.33 7.47
N PHE A 193 21.96 -12.64 6.63
CA PHE A 193 22.78 -13.86 6.78
C PHE A 193 23.54 -13.90 8.11
N ARG A 194 24.06 -12.77 8.58
CA ARG A 194 24.98 -12.72 9.74
C ARG A 194 24.24 -12.60 11.06
N TYR A 195 23.11 -11.88 11.10
CA TYR A 195 22.49 -11.45 12.36
C TYR A 195 21.08 -11.99 12.60
N VAL A 196 20.32 -12.37 11.56
CA VAL A 196 18.98 -12.94 11.76
C VAL A 196 19.12 -14.30 12.44
N PRO A 197 18.44 -14.54 13.58
CA PRO A 197 18.46 -15.82 14.25
C PRO A 197 17.78 -16.89 13.42
N ASP A 198 18.33 -18.10 13.43
CA ASP A 198 17.69 -19.27 12.79
C ASP A 198 16.55 -19.77 13.67
N SER A 199 15.43 -20.12 13.07
CA SER A 199 14.32 -20.74 13.79
C SER A 199 14.48 -22.26 13.70
N HIS A 200 14.59 -22.95 14.84
CA HIS A 200 14.66 -24.41 14.90
C HIS A 200 13.28 -25.10 14.78
N HIS A 201 12.25 -24.39 14.31
CA HIS A 201 10.96 -25.03 14.05
C HIS A 201 10.99 -25.62 12.63
N THR A 202 11.63 -26.75 12.50
CA THR A 202 11.37 -27.66 11.38
C THR A 202 10.06 -28.38 11.70
N ILE A 203 9.01 -28.04 10.95
CA ILE A 203 7.77 -28.82 10.98
C ILE A 203 8.11 -30.13 10.25
N ASP A 204 8.35 -31.19 11.04
CA ASP A 204 8.45 -32.52 10.50
C ASP A 204 7.10 -32.94 9.90
N ASP A 205 7.09 -33.33 8.61
CA ASP A 205 6.05 -34.09 7.90
C ASP A 205 4.61 -33.54 7.83
N GLU A 206 4.35 -32.26 8.02
CA GLU A 206 3.03 -31.74 7.66
C GLU A 206 2.80 -31.81 6.15
N LYS A 207 1.72 -32.50 5.76
CA LYS A 207 1.30 -32.64 4.36
C LYS A 207 1.01 -31.25 3.78
N VAL A 208 1.68 -30.95 2.67
CA VAL A 208 1.45 -29.68 1.93
C VAL A 208 0.04 -29.68 1.37
N ASP A 209 -0.74 -28.64 1.63
CA ASP A 209 -2.05 -28.45 0.98
C ASP A 209 -1.88 -27.92 -0.44
N ILE A 210 -1.43 -28.79 -1.36
CA ILE A 210 -1.27 -28.45 -2.80
C ILE A 210 -2.56 -27.88 -3.39
N PRO A 211 -3.77 -28.46 -3.15
CA PRO A 211 -5.02 -27.86 -3.63
C PRO A 211 -5.28 -26.45 -3.09
N GLY A 212 -5.02 -26.21 -1.80
CA GLY A 212 -5.13 -24.86 -1.21
C GLY A 212 -4.19 -23.87 -1.87
N ILE A 213 -2.94 -24.25 -2.08
CA ILE A 213 -1.96 -23.44 -2.81
C ILE A 213 -2.46 -23.12 -4.23
N ALA A 214 -2.91 -24.14 -4.98
CA ALA A 214 -3.39 -23.95 -6.35
C ALA A 214 -4.60 -23.00 -6.42
N LEU A 215 -5.56 -23.14 -5.49
CA LEU A 215 -6.71 -22.24 -5.40
C LEU A 215 -6.30 -20.80 -5.09
N LEU A 216 -5.34 -20.61 -4.20
CA LEU A 216 -4.81 -19.30 -3.88
C LEU A 216 -4.09 -18.68 -5.09
N LEU A 217 -3.24 -19.47 -5.79
CA LEU A 217 -2.51 -19.06 -6.99
C LEU A 217 -3.43 -18.66 -8.14
N LEU A 218 -4.64 -19.21 -8.20
CA LEU A 218 -5.63 -18.85 -9.21
C LEU A 218 -6.51 -17.66 -8.78
N SER A 219 -6.84 -17.58 -7.48
CA SER A 219 -7.76 -16.55 -6.98
C SER A 219 -7.13 -15.17 -6.90
N ILE A 220 -5.98 -15.06 -6.22
CA ILE A 220 -5.37 -13.76 -5.90
C ILE A 220 -4.95 -13.00 -7.16
N PRO A 221 -4.21 -13.60 -8.13
CA PRO A 221 -3.85 -12.88 -9.35
C PRO A 221 -5.07 -12.45 -10.18
N ALA A 222 -6.12 -13.29 -10.23
CA ALA A 222 -7.32 -12.96 -10.97
C ALA A 222 -8.07 -11.77 -10.34
N ILE A 223 -8.21 -11.75 -9.01
CA ILE A 223 -8.81 -10.62 -8.29
C ILE A 223 -7.96 -9.36 -8.45
N GLN A 224 -6.64 -9.48 -8.27
CA GLN A 224 -5.73 -8.35 -8.37
C GLN A 224 -5.75 -7.75 -9.77
N PHE A 225 -5.69 -8.59 -10.82
CA PHE A 225 -5.84 -8.15 -12.20
C PHE A 225 -7.16 -7.40 -12.44
N ALA A 226 -8.28 -7.92 -11.92
CA ALA A 226 -9.58 -7.28 -12.06
C ALA A 226 -9.64 -5.92 -11.32
N LEU A 227 -9.05 -5.81 -10.12
CA LEU A 227 -9.02 -4.57 -9.35
C LEU A 227 -8.11 -3.50 -9.96
N GLU A 228 -6.90 -3.88 -10.39
CA GLU A 228 -5.93 -2.93 -10.95
C GLU A 228 -6.33 -2.42 -12.33
N ASN A 229 -6.92 -3.31 -13.15
CA ASN A 229 -7.25 -2.98 -14.53
C ASN A 229 -8.73 -2.68 -14.76
N GLY A 230 -9.59 -2.87 -13.75
CA GLY A 230 -11.03 -2.70 -13.86
C GLY A 230 -11.43 -1.34 -14.44
N GLN A 231 -10.88 -0.26 -13.87
CA GLN A 231 -11.16 1.09 -14.32
C GLN A 231 -10.71 1.35 -15.76
N ARG A 232 -9.55 0.82 -16.15
CA ARG A 232 -8.96 0.98 -17.48
C ARG A 232 -9.78 0.29 -18.58
N TYR A 233 -10.36 -0.87 -18.29
CA TYR A 233 -11.15 -1.66 -19.22
C TYR A 233 -12.66 -1.52 -19.02
N ASP A 234 -13.11 -0.43 -18.41
CA ASP A 234 -14.52 -0.13 -18.15
C ASP A 234 -15.25 -1.25 -17.37
N TRP A 235 -14.53 -1.78 -16.36
CA TRP A 235 -15.03 -2.78 -15.42
C TRP A 235 -15.72 -3.97 -16.12
N PHE A 236 -16.97 -4.26 -15.73
CA PHE A 236 -17.72 -5.40 -16.22
C PHE A 236 -18.22 -5.29 -17.68
N ALA A 237 -17.96 -4.18 -18.37
CA ALA A 237 -18.11 -4.11 -19.81
C ALA A 237 -17.09 -5.01 -20.53
N SER A 238 -15.88 -5.12 -19.99
CA SER A 238 -14.84 -6.00 -20.53
C SER A 238 -15.07 -7.47 -20.18
N PRO A 239 -15.08 -8.39 -21.18
CA PRO A 239 -15.14 -9.83 -20.93
C PRO A 239 -13.97 -10.34 -20.09
N ALA A 240 -12.76 -9.78 -20.26
CA ALA A 240 -11.57 -10.18 -19.51
C ALA A 240 -11.71 -9.87 -18.02
N ILE A 241 -12.19 -8.66 -17.68
CA ILE A 241 -12.41 -8.26 -16.28
C ILE A 241 -13.53 -9.07 -15.65
N ARG A 242 -14.63 -9.31 -16.38
CA ARG A 242 -15.73 -10.19 -15.90
C ARG A 242 -15.22 -11.59 -15.58
N PHE A 243 -14.48 -12.19 -16.52
CA PHE A 243 -13.93 -13.53 -16.33
C PHE A 243 -12.97 -13.56 -15.13
N ALA A 244 -12.05 -12.62 -15.04
CA ALA A 244 -11.08 -12.53 -13.94
C ALA A 244 -11.78 -12.35 -12.59
N ALA A 245 -12.78 -11.45 -12.50
CA ALA A 245 -13.52 -11.20 -11.26
C ALA A 245 -14.33 -12.42 -10.82
N ILE A 246 -15.07 -13.06 -11.74
CA ILE A 246 -15.88 -14.25 -11.44
C ILE A 246 -14.98 -15.44 -11.08
N ALA A 247 -13.96 -15.73 -11.88
CA ALA A 247 -13.03 -16.82 -11.64
C ALA A 247 -12.26 -16.59 -10.31
N GLY A 248 -11.77 -15.38 -10.08
CA GLY A 248 -11.08 -15.01 -8.85
C GLY A 248 -11.97 -15.17 -7.62
N ALA A 249 -13.22 -14.70 -7.67
CA ALA A 249 -14.17 -14.86 -6.58
C ALA A 249 -14.52 -16.33 -6.33
N LEU A 250 -14.72 -17.12 -7.39
CA LEU A 250 -15.01 -18.55 -7.29
C LEU A 250 -13.83 -19.30 -6.64
N PHE A 251 -12.60 -19.10 -7.14
CA PHE A 251 -11.43 -19.75 -6.60
C PHE A 251 -11.13 -19.31 -5.17
N LEU A 252 -11.38 -18.04 -4.81
CA LEU A 252 -11.27 -17.57 -3.43
C LEU A 252 -12.30 -18.24 -2.52
N LEU A 253 -13.53 -18.38 -2.97
CA LEU A 253 -14.57 -19.09 -2.22
C LEU A 253 -14.18 -20.56 -1.99
N LEU A 254 -13.71 -21.25 -3.05
CA LEU A 254 -13.22 -22.62 -2.95
C LEU A 254 -11.99 -22.73 -2.02
N PHE A 255 -11.08 -21.75 -2.06
CA PHE A 255 -9.95 -21.66 -1.15
C PHE A 255 -10.43 -21.56 0.31
N VAL A 256 -11.36 -20.63 0.60
CA VAL A 256 -11.91 -20.47 1.97
C VAL A 256 -12.57 -21.75 2.46
N ILE A 257 -13.39 -22.39 1.62
CA ILE A 257 -14.02 -23.68 1.96
C ILE A 257 -12.95 -24.74 2.23
N ARG A 258 -11.90 -24.81 1.41
CA ARG A 258 -10.78 -25.74 1.58
C ARG A 258 -10.05 -25.49 2.90
N GLU A 259 -9.67 -24.25 3.20
CA GLU A 259 -8.97 -23.88 4.43
C GLU A 259 -9.79 -24.18 5.71
N LEU A 260 -11.11 -24.08 5.64
CA LEU A 260 -11.99 -24.40 6.77
C LEU A 260 -12.17 -25.93 6.98
N THR A 261 -11.98 -26.74 5.92
CA THR A 261 -12.24 -28.20 5.92
C THR A 261 -10.98 -29.05 5.90
N ALA A 262 -9.84 -28.50 5.47
CA ALA A 262 -8.58 -29.24 5.40
C ALA A 262 -8.07 -29.64 6.79
N SER A 263 -7.41 -30.80 6.86
CA SER A 263 -6.76 -31.30 8.08
C SER A 263 -5.45 -30.56 8.39
N ALA A 264 -4.75 -30.09 7.36
CA ALA A 264 -3.53 -29.28 7.45
C ALA A 264 -3.67 -28.08 6.50
N PRO A 265 -4.41 -27.01 6.90
CA PRO A 265 -4.64 -25.84 6.06
C PRO A 265 -3.37 -25.01 5.90
N LEU A 266 -3.22 -24.35 4.74
CA LEU A 266 -2.13 -23.41 4.47
C LEU A 266 -2.19 -22.20 5.42
N LEU A 267 -3.42 -21.68 5.59
CA LEU A 267 -3.75 -20.60 6.52
C LEU A 267 -4.89 -21.08 7.43
N ASP A 268 -4.63 -21.23 8.71
CA ASP A 268 -5.70 -21.57 9.64
C ASP A 268 -6.70 -20.41 9.78
N LEU A 269 -7.65 -20.32 8.83
CA LEU A 269 -8.70 -19.31 8.84
C LEU A 269 -9.65 -19.42 10.04
N LYS A 270 -9.60 -20.54 10.79
CA LYS A 270 -10.37 -20.66 12.04
C LYS A 270 -9.92 -19.66 13.09
N VAL A 271 -8.69 -19.12 12.95
CA VAL A 271 -8.19 -18.02 13.78
C VAL A 271 -9.08 -16.76 13.68
N LEU A 272 -9.77 -16.53 12.55
CA LEU A 272 -10.74 -15.43 12.37
C LEU A 272 -12.03 -15.59 13.20
N LYS A 273 -12.26 -16.74 13.83
CA LYS A 273 -13.31 -16.88 14.85
C LYS A 273 -13.01 -16.05 16.10
N ASN A 274 -11.73 -15.71 16.31
CA ASN A 274 -11.36 -14.78 17.36
C ASN A 274 -11.88 -13.38 17.03
N ARG A 275 -12.74 -12.83 17.88
CA ARG A 275 -13.42 -11.54 17.68
C ARG A 275 -12.44 -10.38 17.54
N SER A 276 -11.37 -10.37 18.34
CA SER A 276 -10.36 -9.31 18.28
C SER A 276 -9.59 -9.34 16.97
N LEU A 277 -9.20 -10.54 16.49
CA LEU A 277 -8.51 -10.69 15.23
C LEU A 277 -9.42 -10.29 14.05
N TRP A 278 -10.67 -10.74 14.04
CA TRP A 278 -11.62 -10.37 12.98
C TRP A 278 -11.86 -8.86 12.94
N ALA A 279 -12.15 -8.24 14.09
CA ALA A 279 -12.37 -6.80 14.18
C ALA A 279 -11.10 -6.01 13.79
N GLY A 280 -9.93 -6.45 14.27
CA GLY A 280 -8.66 -5.83 13.93
C GLY A 280 -8.32 -5.96 12.45
N SER A 281 -8.55 -7.13 11.84
CA SER A 281 -8.32 -7.35 10.40
C SER A 281 -9.26 -6.53 9.53
N LEU A 282 -10.53 -6.39 9.93
CA LEU A 282 -11.47 -5.49 9.25
C LEU A 282 -11.01 -4.03 9.36
N GLY A 283 -10.59 -3.61 10.56
CA GLY A 283 -9.98 -2.30 10.77
C GLY A 283 -8.76 -2.08 9.87
N TYR A 284 -7.92 -3.12 9.72
CA TYR A 284 -6.74 -3.07 8.84
C TYR A 284 -7.11 -2.93 7.36
N ALA A 285 -8.20 -3.59 6.89
CA ALA A 285 -8.71 -3.42 5.53
C ALA A 285 -9.18 -1.98 5.27
N LEU A 286 -9.95 -1.43 6.19
CA LEU A 286 -10.44 -0.04 6.10
C LEU A 286 -9.28 0.96 6.17
N LEU A 287 -8.35 0.76 7.11
CA LEU A 287 -7.16 1.61 7.23
C LEU A 287 -6.25 1.49 6.00
N GLY A 288 -6.12 0.28 5.43
CA GLY A 288 -5.44 0.05 4.16
C GLY A 288 -6.05 0.87 3.02
N SER A 289 -7.39 0.90 2.93
CA SER A 289 -8.10 1.73 1.94
C SER A 289 -7.82 3.22 2.13
N VAL A 290 -7.83 3.73 3.36
CA VAL A 290 -7.50 5.13 3.67
C VAL A 290 -6.04 5.44 3.34
N TYR A 291 -5.11 4.58 3.77
CA TYR A 291 -3.68 4.77 3.56
C TYR A 291 -3.29 4.75 2.09
N PHE A 292 -3.58 3.64 1.40
CA PHE A 292 -3.23 3.48 -0.02
C PHE A 292 -4.05 4.40 -0.91
N GLY A 293 -5.32 4.68 -0.56
CA GLY A 293 -6.16 5.63 -1.26
C GLY A 293 -5.57 7.04 -1.24
N THR A 294 -5.16 7.55 -0.08
CA THR A 294 -4.51 8.86 0.03
C THR A 294 -3.12 8.88 -0.59
N LEU A 295 -2.37 7.77 -0.49
CA LEU A 295 -1.07 7.63 -1.13
C LEU A 295 -1.16 7.69 -2.66
N PHE A 296 -2.26 7.19 -3.24
CA PHE A 296 -2.56 7.26 -4.67
C PHE A 296 -3.07 8.64 -5.09
N THR A 297 -4.00 9.23 -4.33
CA THR A 297 -4.69 10.46 -4.76
C THR A 297 -3.86 11.73 -4.60
N ILE A 298 -2.97 11.81 -3.59
CA ILE A 298 -2.15 13.01 -3.35
C ILE A 298 -1.18 13.28 -4.52
N PRO A 299 -0.36 12.32 -4.99
CA PRO A 299 0.48 12.51 -6.17
C PRO A 299 -0.34 12.83 -7.42
N LEU A 300 -1.42 12.08 -7.64
CA LEU A 300 -2.28 12.25 -8.81
C LEU A 300 -2.88 13.68 -8.87
N MET A 301 -3.30 14.22 -7.72
CA MET A 301 -3.76 15.61 -7.59
C MET A 301 -2.62 16.59 -7.87
N GLY A 302 -1.44 16.36 -7.31
CA GLY A 302 -0.27 17.21 -7.47
C GLY A 302 0.17 17.32 -8.92
N GLU A 303 0.32 16.19 -9.60
CA GLU A 303 0.80 16.12 -10.98
C GLU A 303 -0.23 16.67 -11.99
N ASN A 304 -1.51 16.29 -11.86
CA ASN A 304 -2.53 16.68 -12.84
C ASN A 304 -3.09 18.09 -12.66
N LEU A 305 -3.20 18.59 -11.41
CA LEU A 305 -3.78 19.91 -11.15
C LEU A 305 -2.73 20.99 -10.92
N PHE A 306 -1.66 20.67 -10.20
CA PHE A 306 -0.63 21.64 -9.80
C PHE A 306 0.65 21.52 -10.62
N SER A 307 0.72 20.57 -11.56
CA SER A 307 1.90 20.34 -12.42
C SER A 307 3.18 20.10 -11.62
N TRP A 308 3.06 19.43 -10.46
CA TRP A 308 4.23 19.10 -9.66
C TRP A 308 5.15 18.14 -10.41
N ASN A 309 6.43 18.34 -10.23
CA ASN A 309 7.41 17.36 -10.61
C ASN A 309 7.51 16.24 -9.54
N PRO A 310 8.09 15.08 -9.88
CA PRO A 310 8.23 13.95 -8.95
C PRO A 310 8.96 14.31 -7.64
N LEU A 311 9.89 15.25 -7.68
CA LEU A 311 10.64 15.71 -6.50
C LEU A 311 9.72 16.46 -5.52
N GLU A 312 8.89 17.37 -6.03
CA GLU A 312 7.91 18.09 -5.23
C GLU A 312 6.89 17.15 -4.59
N THR A 313 6.39 16.18 -5.38
CA THR A 313 5.51 15.11 -4.89
C THR A 313 6.16 14.32 -3.75
N GLY A 314 7.42 13.94 -3.88
CA GLY A 314 8.19 13.26 -2.84
C GLY A 314 8.30 14.08 -1.56
N PHE A 315 8.61 15.38 -1.66
CA PHE A 315 8.69 16.29 -0.50
C PHE A 315 7.34 16.45 0.20
N VAL A 316 6.24 16.49 -0.55
CA VAL A 316 4.90 16.57 0.01
C VAL A 316 4.56 15.29 0.79
N LEU A 317 4.87 14.11 0.25
CA LEU A 317 4.65 12.83 0.94
C LEU A 317 5.55 12.68 2.18
N LEU A 318 6.80 13.17 2.13
CA LEU A 318 7.74 13.11 3.24
C LEU A 318 7.23 13.80 4.50
N GLN A 319 6.46 14.87 4.38
CA GLN A 319 5.85 15.58 5.52
C GLN A 319 4.98 14.65 6.38
N SER A 320 4.19 13.80 5.71
CA SER A 320 3.33 12.83 6.40
C SER A 320 4.14 11.72 7.09
N ILE A 321 5.27 11.31 6.51
CA ILE A 321 6.12 10.26 7.08
C ILE A 321 6.85 10.76 8.33
N VAL A 322 7.38 11.96 8.27
CA VAL A 322 8.05 12.56 9.43
C VAL A 322 7.06 12.69 10.60
N SER A 323 5.86 13.22 10.34
CA SER A 323 4.84 13.35 11.37
C SER A 323 4.34 11.98 11.88
N PHE A 324 4.17 11.00 10.98
CA PHE A 324 3.86 9.61 11.35
C PHE A 324 4.92 9.02 12.27
N SER A 325 6.20 9.20 11.94
CA SER A 325 7.32 8.65 12.73
C SER A 325 7.33 9.20 14.14
N ILE A 326 7.21 10.52 14.29
CA ILE A 326 7.17 11.19 15.60
C ILE A 326 5.93 10.77 16.39
N ALA A 327 4.76 10.80 15.76
CA ALA A 327 3.51 10.46 16.42
C ALA A 327 3.44 8.97 16.80
N SER A 328 4.04 8.06 16.01
CA SER A 328 4.12 6.63 16.34
C SER A 328 4.94 6.35 17.60
N MET A 329 6.01 7.11 17.83
CA MET A 329 6.77 7.01 19.07
C MET A 329 5.92 7.45 20.27
N VAL A 330 5.13 8.53 20.13
CA VAL A 330 4.20 8.99 21.16
C VAL A 330 3.11 7.95 21.40
N ALA A 331 2.45 7.47 20.33
CA ALA A 331 1.41 6.43 20.41
C ALA A 331 1.94 5.17 21.12
N GLY A 332 3.13 4.70 20.75
CA GLY A 332 3.80 3.56 21.39
C GLY A 332 4.08 3.78 22.87
N GLY A 333 4.47 5.00 23.27
CA GLY A 333 4.76 5.35 24.67
C GLY A 333 3.54 5.42 25.58
N ILE A 334 2.35 5.74 25.04
CA ILE A 334 1.09 5.79 25.80
C ILE A 334 0.31 4.47 25.73
N MET A 335 0.63 3.61 24.77
CA MET A 335 0.00 2.29 24.64
C MET A 335 0.25 1.42 25.88
N GLY A 336 -0.79 0.76 26.36
CA GLY A 336 -0.76 0.01 27.63
C GLY A 336 -1.04 0.84 28.88
N ARG A 337 -0.96 2.18 28.80
CA ARG A 337 -1.32 3.10 29.90
C ARG A 337 -2.76 3.59 29.79
N VAL A 338 -3.27 3.64 28.57
CA VAL A 338 -4.64 4.04 28.25
C VAL A 338 -5.32 2.94 27.43
N PRO A 339 -6.67 2.85 27.47
CA PRO A 339 -7.38 1.90 26.64
C PRO A 339 -7.17 2.23 25.15
N VAL A 340 -7.08 1.20 24.30
CA VAL A 340 -6.75 1.32 22.87
C VAL A 340 -7.67 2.29 22.12
N TRP A 341 -8.96 2.28 22.43
CA TRP A 341 -9.92 3.22 21.82
C TRP A 341 -9.61 4.69 22.10
N ALA A 342 -9.01 5.01 23.26
CA ALA A 342 -8.63 6.38 23.61
C ALA A 342 -7.45 6.91 22.79
N ILE A 343 -6.74 6.04 22.08
CA ILE A 343 -5.71 6.41 21.08
C ILE A 343 -6.36 6.46 19.69
N MET A 344 -7.17 5.47 19.35
CA MET A 344 -7.67 5.29 18.00
C MET A 344 -8.77 6.29 17.62
N VAL A 345 -9.69 6.63 18.55
CA VAL A 345 -10.77 7.61 18.27
C VAL A 345 -10.19 8.99 17.93
N PRO A 346 -9.25 9.56 18.71
CA PRO A 346 -8.53 10.77 18.26
C PRO A 346 -7.81 10.59 16.93
N GLY A 347 -7.25 9.41 16.64
CA GLY A 347 -6.63 9.09 15.36
C GLY A 347 -7.60 9.25 14.18
N VAL A 348 -8.82 8.74 14.31
CA VAL A 348 -9.88 8.93 13.28
C VAL A 348 -10.22 10.41 13.13
N VAL A 349 -10.41 11.16 14.22
CA VAL A 349 -10.71 12.60 14.16
C VAL A 349 -9.59 13.37 13.45
N VAL A 350 -8.34 13.05 13.73
CA VAL A 350 -7.18 13.70 13.11
C VAL A 350 -7.10 13.38 11.61
N ILE A 351 -7.40 12.13 11.19
CA ILE A 351 -7.50 11.78 9.77
C ILE A 351 -8.63 12.57 9.10
N GLU A 352 -9.79 12.71 9.73
CA GLU A 352 -10.90 13.50 9.17
C GLU A 352 -10.51 14.95 8.95
N ILE A 353 -9.80 15.57 9.89
CA ILE A 353 -9.28 16.93 9.76
C ILE A 353 -8.33 17.02 8.56
N ALA A 354 -7.45 16.02 8.37
CA ALA A 354 -6.54 15.98 7.22
C ALA A 354 -7.30 15.88 5.90
N LEU A 355 -8.28 14.97 5.81
CA LEU A 355 -9.10 14.74 4.61
C LEU A 355 -9.94 15.98 4.28
N TRP A 356 -10.53 16.60 5.30
CA TRP A 356 -11.21 17.89 5.15
C TRP A 356 -10.26 18.94 4.57
N GLY A 357 -9.02 19.00 5.06
CA GLY A 357 -8.00 19.90 4.56
C GLY A 357 -7.68 19.70 3.08
N TYR A 358 -7.51 18.45 2.64
CA TYR A 358 -7.29 18.16 1.21
C TYR A 358 -8.49 18.56 0.34
N GLY A 359 -9.71 18.33 0.82
CA GLY A 359 -10.93 18.71 0.10
C GLY A 359 -11.18 20.21 0.00
N HIS A 360 -10.50 21.03 0.83
CA HIS A 360 -10.62 22.48 0.85
C HIS A 360 -9.40 23.22 0.27
N LEU A 361 -8.49 22.51 -0.39
CA LEU A 361 -7.43 23.16 -1.15
C LEU A 361 -8.04 24.00 -2.30
N SER A 362 -7.31 24.98 -2.76
CA SER A 362 -7.71 25.85 -3.88
C SER A 362 -6.93 25.44 -5.13
N PRO A 363 -7.45 25.68 -6.36
CA PRO A 363 -6.68 25.47 -7.59
C PRO A 363 -5.36 26.25 -7.67
N MET A 364 -5.19 27.27 -6.82
CA MET A 364 -3.96 28.06 -6.70
C MET A 364 -3.07 27.63 -5.52
N SER A 365 -3.37 26.50 -4.87
CA SER A 365 -2.59 26.01 -3.73
C SER A 365 -1.18 25.61 -4.16
N SER A 366 -0.20 25.99 -3.35
CA SER A 366 1.20 25.60 -3.51
C SER A 366 1.48 24.28 -2.76
N PRO A 367 2.63 23.62 -3.00
CA PRO A 367 3.05 22.46 -2.20
C PRO A 367 3.06 22.71 -0.68
N ALA A 368 3.33 23.97 -0.25
CA ALA A 368 3.27 24.36 1.15
C ALA A 368 1.86 24.28 1.76
N SER A 369 0.81 24.42 0.96
CA SER A 369 -0.58 24.31 1.43
C SER A 369 -0.94 22.90 1.89
N PHE A 370 -0.18 21.89 1.44
CA PHE A 370 -0.34 20.49 1.84
C PHE A 370 0.32 20.17 3.19
N LEU A 371 1.13 21.07 3.73
CA LEU A 371 1.93 20.81 4.94
C LEU A 371 1.05 20.37 6.13
N TRP A 372 0.04 21.16 6.48
CA TRP A 372 -0.80 20.83 7.62
C TRP A 372 -1.69 19.59 7.39
N PRO A 373 -2.35 19.39 6.21
CA PRO A 373 -3.08 18.15 5.97
C PRO A 373 -2.18 16.91 6.05
N ASN A 374 -0.96 16.98 5.52
CA ASN A 374 0.00 15.88 5.59
C ASN A 374 0.47 15.59 7.02
N ILE A 375 0.72 16.62 7.83
CA ILE A 375 1.08 16.45 9.25
C ILE A 375 -0.06 15.74 9.99
N PHE A 376 -1.29 16.20 9.84
CA PHE A 376 -2.45 15.57 10.47
C PHE A 376 -2.69 14.15 9.95
N ARG A 377 -2.53 13.92 8.65
CA ARG A 377 -2.60 12.58 8.06
C ARG A 377 -1.58 11.64 8.71
N GLY A 378 -0.33 12.06 8.83
CA GLY A 378 0.72 11.26 9.47
C GLY A 378 0.40 10.94 10.93
N ILE A 379 -0.03 11.94 11.71
CA ILE A 379 -0.43 11.76 13.12
C ILE A 379 -1.60 10.78 13.23
N GLY A 380 -2.65 10.97 12.43
CA GLY A 380 -3.83 10.12 12.47
C GLY A 380 -3.51 8.66 12.12
N LEU A 381 -2.72 8.42 11.07
CA LEU A 381 -2.26 7.08 10.71
C LEU A 381 -1.42 6.44 11.83
N ALA A 382 -0.56 7.20 12.50
CA ALA A 382 0.26 6.73 13.61
C ALA A 382 -0.58 6.30 14.83
N PHE A 383 -1.71 6.95 15.04
CA PHE A 383 -2.65 6.64 16.13
C PHE A 383 -3.59 5.48 15.75
N LEU A 384 -3.55 4.99 14.52
CA LEU A 384 -4.39 3.89 14.04
C LEU A 384 -3.58 2.62 13.75
N PHE A 385 -2.47 2.69 12.99
CA PHE A 385 -1.72 1.50 12.54
C PHE A 385 -1.21 0.61 13.69
N PRO A 386 -0.35 1.07 14.62
CA PRO A 386 0.17 0.22 15.68
C PRO A 386 -0.91 -0.27 16.64
N PRO A 387 -1.89 0.58 17.08
CA PRO A 387 -2.95 0.12 17.95
C PRO A 387 -3.84 -0.95 17.32
N LEU A 388 -4.20 -0.83 16.03
CA LEU A 388 -5.00 -1.84 15.33
C LEU A 388 -4.30 -3.20 15.29
N MET A 389 -3.01 -3.25 14.97
CA MET A 389 -2.26 -4.51 14.96
C MET A 389 -2.16 -5.11 16.37
N THR A 390 -1.86 -4.29 17.36
CA THR A 390 -1.83 -4.74 18.76
C THR A 390 -3.19 -5.27 19.20
N MET A 391 -4.28 -4.59 18.82
CA MET A 391 -5.66 -5.01 19.08
C MET A 391 -5.96 -6.36 18.41
N ALA A 392 -5.64 -6.51 17.13
CA ALA A 392 -5.90 -7.73 16.38
C ALA A 392 -5.22 -8.95 17.02
N LEU A 393 -4.01 -8.78 17.52
CA LEU A 393 -3.19 -9.87 18.06
C LEU A 393 -3.36 -10.10 19.56
N SER A 394 -3.97 -9.17 20.30
CA SER A 394 -3.96 -9.11 21.77
C SER A 394 -4.53 -10.33 22.50
N THR A 395 -5.48 -11.03 21.88
CA THR A 395 -6.17 -12.19 22.48
C THR A 395 -5.73 -13.53 21.88
N LEU A 396 -4.75 -13.50 20.96
CA LEU A 396 -4.22 -14.71 20.33
C LEU A 396 -3.14 -15.37 21.21
N PRO A 397 -3.15 -16.70 21.27
CA PRO A 397 -2.03 -17.43 21.88
C PRO A 397 -0.76 -17.21 21.07
N ARG A 398 0.42 -17.21 21.74
CA ARG A 398 1.72 -16.91 21.12
C ARG A 398 1.99 -17.69 19.83
N ARG A 399 1.64 -19.00 19.82
CA ARG A 399 1.78 -19.87 18.63
C ARG A 399 1.00 -19.42 17.40
N MET A 400 -0.03 -18.57 17.58
CA MET A 400 -0.89 -18.08 16.50
C MET A 400 -0.63 -16.62 16.10
N LEU A 401 0.29 -15.92 16.78
CA LEU A 401 0.58 -14.51 16.50
C LEU A 401 1.06 -14.27 15.06
N SER A 402 1.96 -15.14 14.57
CA SER A 402 2.46 -15.03 13.19
C SER A 402 1.35 -15.27 12.15
N THR A 403 0.48 -16.26 12.39
CA THR A 403 -0.69 -16.50 11.52
C THR A 403 -1.66 -15.33 11.54
N GLY A 404 -1.96 -14.81 12.74
CA GLY A 404 -2.84 -13.65 12.89
C GLY A 404 -2.28 -12.41 12.21
N ALA A 405 -0.99 -12.14 12.35
CA ALA A 405 -0.31 -11.03 11.68
C ALA A 405 -0.33 -11.17 10.15
N ALA A 406 -0.04 -12.37 9.62
CA ALA A 406 -0.10 -12.65 8.18
C ALA A 406 -1.51 -12.45 7.60
N VAL A 407 -2.53 -12.98 8.28
CA VAL A 407 -3.93 -12.84 7.87
C VAL A 407 -4.36 -11.38 7.92
N SER A 408 -4.05 -10.64 9.00
CA SER A 408 -4.39 -9.22 9.10
C SER A 408 -3.69 -8.38 8.03
N SER A 409 -2.42 -8.64 7.76
CA SER A 409 -1.64 -7.93 6.73
C SER A 409 -2.19 -8.20 5.33
N MET A 410 -2.53 -9.46 5.01
CA MET A 410 -3.14 -9.83 3.73
C MET A 410 -4.50 -9.13 3.53
N ILE A 411 -5.35 -9.15 4.56
CA ILE A 411 -6.65 -8.47 4.53
C ILE A 411 -6.46 -6.95 4.39
N GLY A 412 -5.47 -6.36 5.04
CA GLY A 412 -5.11 -4.95 4.91
C GLY A 412 -4.67 -4.56 3.51
N GLN A 413 -3.84 -5.37 2.85
CA GLN A 413 -3.42 -5.13 1.47
C GLN A 413 -4.57 -5.27 0.47
N LEU A 414 -5.41 -6.30 0.61
CA LEU A 414 -6.62 -6.45 -0.22
C LEU A 414 -7.57 -5.25 -0.02
N GLY A 415 -7.75 -4.80 1.22
CA GLY A 415 -8.50 -3.59 1.52
C GLY A 415 -7.93 -2.37 0.83
N GLY A 416 -6.60 -2.23 0.80
CA GLY A 416 -5.90 -1.17 0.08
C GLY A 416 -6.15 -1.20 -1.43
N SER A 417 -6.00 -2.36 -2.06
CA SER A 417 -6.27 -2.55 -3.49
C SER A 417 -7.72 -2.24 -3.86
N ILE A 418 -8.68 -2.73 -3.06
CA ILE A 418 -10.10 -2.41 -3.23
C ILE A 418 -10.33 -0.90 -3.07
N GLY A 419 -9.70 -0.28 -2.07
CA GLY A 419 -9.78 1.16 -1.83
C GLY A 419 -9.32 1.97 -3.03
N ILE A 420 -8.13 1.68 -3.57
CA ILE A 420 -7.59 2.36 -4.77
C ILE A 420 -8.56 2.20 -5.95
N ALA A 421 -9.04 0.97 -6.22
CA ALA A 421 -9.93 0.68 -7.34
C ALA A 421 -11.26 1.45 -7.25
N LEU A 422 -11.85 1.51 -6.04
CA LEU A 422 -13.09 2.26 -5.80
C LEU A 422 -12.86 3.77 -5.94
N LEU A 423 -11.76 4.31 -5.38
CA LEU A 423 -11.46 5.73 -5.44
C LEU A 423 -11.10 6.18 -6.86
N ALA A 424 -10.37 5.38 -7.64
CA ALA A 424 -10.11 5.65 -9.05
C ALA A 424 -11.41 5.71 -9.86
N THR A 425 -12.33 4.77 -9.60
CA THR A 425 -13.66 4.74 -10.24
C THR A 425 -14.49 5.96 -9.83
N LEU A 426 -14.50 6.29 -8.54
CA LEU A 426 -15.22 7.45 -8.03
C LEU A 426 -14.68 8.74 -8.65
N LEU A 427 -13.34 8.90 -8.69
CA LEU A 427 -12.69 10.07 -9.27
C LEU A 427 -13.15 10.30 -10.72
N GLN A 428 -13.11 9.25 -11.55
CA GLN A 428 -13.50 9.36 -12.96
C GLN A 428 -14.99 9.64 -13.12
N ARG A 429 -15.86 8.96 -12.37
CA ARG A 429 -17.31 9.20 -12.43
C ARG A 429 -17.68 10.60 -11.95
N SER A 430 -17.10 11.04 -10.84
CA SER A 430 -17.31 12.37 -10.31
C SER A 430 -16.82 13.44 -11.29
N GLN A 431 -15.68 13.21 -11.95
CA GLN A 431 -15.16 14.10 -13.00
C GLN A 431 -16.14 14.22 -14.17
N GLN A 432 -16.73 13.12 -14.65
CA GLN A 432 -17.72 13.14 -15.71
C GLN A 432 -18.98 13.92 -15.30
N VAL A 433 -19.46 13.72 -14.06
CA VAL A 433 -20.62 14.43 -13.53
C VAL A 433 -20.35 15.93 -13.41
N HIS A 434 -19.22 16.32 -12.82
CA HIS A 434 -18.84 17.72 -12.68
C HIS A 434 -18.58 18.37 -14.04
N GLN A 435 -17.95 17.66 -14.98
CA GLN A 435 -17.75 18.17 -16.34
C GLN A 435 -19.09 18.41 -17.06
N ALA A 436 -20.03 17.47 -16.97
CA ALA A 436 -21.36 17.63 -17.54
C ALA A 436 -22.11 18.80 -16.89
N TYR A 437 -22.03 18.95 -15.56
CA TYR A 437 -22.64 20.06 -14.84
C TYR A 437 -22.05 21.42 -15.26
N LEU A 438 -20.72 21.56 -15.24
CA LEU A 438 -20.03 22.78 -15.64
C LEU A 438 -20.32 23.15 -17.10
N THR A 439 -20.41 22.17 -18.00
CA THR A 439 -20.72 22.41 -19.41
C THR A 439 -22.16 22.84 -19.60
N THR A 440 -23.12 22.23 -18.90
CA THR A 440 -24.55 22.53 -19.09
C THR A 440 -25.05 23.74 -18.27
N ALA A 441 -24.63 23.84 -17.00
CA ALA A 441 -25.11 24.86 -16.09
C ALA A 441 -24.32 26.18 -16.22
N ASP A 442 -22.98 26.13 -16.14
CA ASP A 442 -22.16 27.34 -16.10
C ASP A 442 -21.92 27.95 -17.49
N LEU A 443 -21.67 27.12 -18.52
CA LEU A 443 -21.46 27.64 -19.87
C LEU A 443 -22.76 28.16 -20.51
N THR A 444 -23.93 27.63 -20.11
CA THR A 444 -25.22 28.12 -20.59
C THR A 444 -25.85 29.19 -19.71
N ALA A 445 -25.76 29.07 -18.38
CA ALA A 445 -26.35 30.00 -17.42
C ALA A 445 -25.57 31.33 -17.34
N ASN A 446 -24.23 31.28 -17.41
CA ASN A 446 -23.36 32.48 -17.40
C ASN A 446 -22.89 32.89 -18.82
N ARG A 447 -23.77 32.79 -19.80
CA ARG A 447 -23.45 33.04 -21.21
C ARG A 447 -22.72 34.39 -21.45
N ILE A 448 -23.03 35.44 -20.67
CA ILE A 448 -22.38 36.76 -20.80
C ILE A 448 -20.91 36.66 -20.38
N GLN A 449 -20.60 36.04 -19.25
CA GLN A 449 -19.21 35.87 -18.79
C GLN A 449 -18.43 34.91 -19.70
N THR A 450 -19.05 33.82 -20.14
CA THR A 450 -18.45 32.86 -21.06
C THR A 450 -18.13 33.53 -22.40
N VAL A 451 -19.07 34.32 -22.97
CA VAL A 451 -18.87 35.07 -24.22
C VAL A 451 -17.79 36.14 -24.05
N ALA A 452 -17.77 36.86 -22.92
CA ALA A 452 -16.74 37.85 -22.62
C ALA A 452 -15.34 37.19 -22.51
N THR A 453 -15.22 36.06 -21.80
CA THR A 453 -13.97 35.29 -21.66
C THR A 453 -13.52 34.75 -23.01
N GLN A 454 -14.43 34.16 -23.79
CA GLN A 454 -14.13 33.69 -25.14
C GLN A 454 -13.67 34.82 -26.04
N GLY A 455 -14.35 35.97 -25.97
CA GLY A 455 -13.99 37.18 -26.73
C GLY A 455 -12.60 37.71 -26.36
N ALA A 456 -12.25 37.71 -25.06
CA ALA A 456 -10.93 38.13 -24.61
C ALA A 456 -9.83 37.15 -25.10
N ILE A 457 -10.07 35.85 -25.03
CA ILE A 457 -9.16 34.82 -25.55
C ILE A 457 -8.97 34.99 -27.05
N LEU A 458 -10.06 35.15 -27.81
CA LEU A 458 -10.02 35.34 -29.27
C LEU A 458 -9.26 36.59 -29.66
N SER A 459 -9.50 37.73 -28.96
CA SER A 459 -8.78 38.98 -29.23
C SER A 459 -7.26 38.82 -29.02
N HIS A 460 -6.86 38.09 -27.96
CA HIS A 460 -5.46 37.82 -27.69
C HIS A 460 -4.85 36.92 -28.77
N LEU A 461 -5.53 35.82 -29.15
CA LEU A 461 -5.05 34.86 -30.16
C LEU A 461 -4.95 35.53 -31.57
N ASN A 462 -5.90 36.37 -31.92
CA ASN A 462 -5.86 37.15 -33.16
C ASN A 462 -4.69 38.14 -33.16
N GLY A 463 -4.38 38.74 -31.99
CA GLY A 463 -3.21 39.61 -31.81
C GLY A 463 -1.86 38.87 -32.00
N LEU A 464 -1.84 37.54 -31.78
CA LEU A 464 -0.69 36.69 -32.07
C LEU A 464 -0.59 36.23 -33.53
N GLY A 465 -1.49 36.69 -34.41
CA GLY A 465 -1.45 36.42 -35.85
C GLY A 465 -2.12 35.11 -36.29
N LEU A 466 -2.90 34.48 -35.42
CA LEU A 466 -3.67 33.27 -35.76
C LEU A 466 -4.85 33.65 -36.67
N SER A 467 -5.16 32.78 -37.65
CA SER A 467 -6.38 32.96 -38.46
C SER A 467 -7.63 32.80 -37.56
N PRO A 468 -8.76 33.49 -37.87
CA PRO A 468 -9.96 33.40 -37.06
C PRO A 468 -10.44 31.98 -36.77
N ALA A 469 -10.41 31.09 -37.76
CA ALA A 469 -10.79 29.68 -37.60
C ALA A 469 -9.81 28.88 -36.74
N ALA A 470 -8.52 29.25 -36.69
CA ALA A 470 -7.55 28.66 -35.81
C ALA A 470 -7.71 29.21 -34.37
N ALA A 471 -7.96 30.51 -34.23
CA ALA A 471 -8.20 31.14 -32.94
C ALA A 471 -9.46 30.57 -32.26
N ASP A 472 -10.55 30.37 -32.99
CA ASP A 472 -11.78 29.74 -32.47
C ASP A 472 -11.53 28.31 -31.93
N ARG A 473 -10.79 27.48 -32.68
CA ARG A 473 -10.46 26.13 -32.23
C ARG A 473 -9.59 26.11 -30.97
N VAL A 474 -8.59 27.00 -30.91
CA VAL A 474 -7.71 27.13 -29.76
C VAL A 474 -8.48 27.66 -28.55
N ALA A 475 -9.36 28.66 -28.73
CA ALA A 475 -10.18 29.18 -27.66
C ALA A 475 -11.13 28.12 -27.09
N ALA A 476 -11.78 27.33 -27.95
CA ALA A 476 -12.63 26.23 -27.52
C ALA A 476 -11.84 25.17 -26.74
N ALA A 477 -10.67 24.78 -27.23
CA ALA A 477 -9.80 23.81 -26.54
C ALA A 477 -9.31 24.34 -25.19
N LEU A 478 -8.99 25.62 -25.05
CA LEU A 478 -8.60 26.25 -23.80
C LEU A 478 -9.75 26.24 -22.78
N ILE A 479 -10.97 26.59 -23.21
CA ILE A 479 -12.17 26.56 -22.34
C ILE A 479 -12.45 25.14 -21.90
N GLU A 480 -12.41 24.18 -22.83
CA GLU A 480 -12.60 22.75 -22.50
C GLU A 480 -11.55 22.25 -21.50
N SER A 481 -10.29 22.58 -21.69
CA SER A 481 -9.20 22.25 -20.75
C SER A 481 -9.44 22.84 -19.35
N GLN A 482 -9.95 24.08 -19.26
CA GLN A 482 -10.29 24.69 -17.97
C GLN A 482 -11.47 23.98 -17.29
N VAL A 483 -12.52 23.64 -18.05
CA VAL A 483 -13.65 22.86 -17.53
C VAL A 483 -13.19 21.50 -17.02
N GLN A 484 -12.34 20.80 -17.77
CA GLN A 484 -11.79 19.50 -17.36
C GLN A 484 -10.96 19.62 -16.08
N LYS A 485 -10.09 20.63 -15.96
CA LYS A 485 -9.30 20.89 -14.75
C LYS A 485 -10.18 21.21 -13.55
N GLN A 486 -11.20 22.04 -13.73
CA GLN A 486 -12.13 22.39 -12.65
C GLN A 486 -12.97 21.19 -12.23
N ALA A 487 -13.47 20.39 -13.18
CA ALA A 487 -14.19 19.15 -12.89
C ALA A 487 -13.32 18.16 -12.12
N LEU A 488 -12.07 17.98 -12.55
CA LEU A 488 -11.11 17.12 -11.86
C LEU A 488 -10.84 17.62 -10.43
N PHE A 489 -10.69 18.93 -10.25
CA PHE A 489 -10.46 19.53 -8.93
C PHE A 489 -11.63 19.23 -7.97
N LEU A 490 -12.88 19.46 -8.41
CA LEU A 490 -14.07 19.17 -7.61
C LEU A 490 -14.18 17.68 -7.27
N SER A 491 -13.78 16.81 -8.20
CA SER A 491 -13.81 15.36 -8.02
C SER A 491 -12.85 14.86 -6.93
N PHE A 492 -11.71 15.53 -6.72
CA PHE A 492 -10.84 15.21 -5.60
C PHE A 492 -11.50 15.53 -4.26
N GLY A 493 -12.33 16.60 -4.19
CA GLY A 493 -13.14 16.87 -3.00
C GLY A 493 -14.07 15.71 -2.65
N ASP A 494 -14.80 15.19 -3.65
CA ASP A 494 -15.69 14.03 -3.47
C ASP A 494 -14.91 12.76 -3.05
N VAL A 495 -13.73 12.55 -3.63
CA VAL A 495 -12.86 11.42 -3.28
C VAL A 495 -12.40 11.52 -1.83
N TYR A 496 -11.94 12.68 -1.37
CA TYR A 496 -11.51 12.84 0.03
C TYR A 496 -12.70 12.72 1.00
N ALA A 497 -13.89 13.18 0.62
CA ALA A 497 -15.10 12.95 1.41
C ALA A 497 -15.43 11.45 1.52
N ALA A 498 -15.31 10.69 0.42
CA ALA A 498 -15.51 9.24 0.44
C ALA A 498 -14.48 8.51 1.30
N VAL A 499 -13.20 8.90 1.24
CA VAL A 499 -12.14 8.37 2.13
C VAL A 499 -12.47 8.67 3.59
N GLY A 500 -13.02 9.86 3.89
CA GLY A 500 -13.51 10.24 5.23
C GLY A 500 -14.62 9.30 5.71
N VAL A 501 -15.61 9.01 4.89
CA VAL A 501 -16.64 8.02 5.25
C VAL A 501 -16.01 6.66 5.61
N VAL A 502 -15.02 6.19 4.84
CA VAL A 502 -14.30 4.94 5.15
C VAL A 502 -13.54 5.07 6.48
N ALA A 503 -12.92 6.21 6.76
CA ALA A 503 -12.21 6.45 8.01
C ALA A 503 -13.17 6.49 9.22
N LEU A 504 -14.38 7.05 9.06
CA LEU A 504 -15.42 7.00 10.11
C LEU A 504 -15.92 5.57 10.37
N ILE A 505 -16.01 4.73 9.33
CA ILE A 505 -16.39 3.31 9.48
C ILE A 505 -15.38 2.55 10.36
N LEU A 506 -14.12 3.02 10.48
CA LEU A 506 -13.14 2.46 11.42
C LEU A 506 -13.61 2.49 12.89
N LEU A 507 -14.53 3.37 13.24
CA LEU A 507 -15.11 3.39 14.58
C LEU A 507 -15.90 2.12 14.91
N ILE A 508 -16.42 1.40 13.88
CA ILE A 508 -17.18 0.15 14.08
C ILE A 508 -16.27 -0.97 14.63
N PRO A 509 -15.15 -1.36 13.97
CA PRO A 509 -14.27 -2.38 14.53
C PRO A 509 -13.65 -1.96 15.87
N ILE A 510 -13.42 -0.66 16.11
CA ILE A 510 -12.95 -0.16 17.40
C ILE A 510 -14.00 -0.43 18.49
N ALA A 511 -15.28 -0.17 18.22
CA ALA A 511 -16.38 -0.42 19.16
C ALA A 511 -16.64 -1.92 19.37
N LEU A 512 -16.40 -2.76 18.36
CA LEU A 512 -16.56 -4.21 18.44
C LEU A 512 -15.44 -4.90 19.22
N PHE A 513 -14.36 -4.19 19.49
CA PHE A 513 -13.25 -4.72 20.24
C PHE A 513 -13.64 -4.94 21.70
N GLU A 514 -13.67 -6.19 22.11
CA GLU A 514 -13.70 -6.53 23.54
C GLU A 514 -12.27 -6.46 24.07
N GLN A 515 -12.03 -5.53 24.98
CA GLN A 515 -10.85 -5.64 25.84
C GLN A 515 -10.98 -6.98 26.56
N GLY A 516 -10.17 -7.95 26.12
CA GLY A 516 -10.13 -9.25 26.79
C GLY A 516 -9.95 -9.00 28.27
N LYS A 517 -10.89 -9.50 29.10
CA LYS A 517 -10.69 -9.55 30.56
C LYS A 517 -9.30 -10.15 30.76
N LYS A 518 -8.39 -9.39 31.39
CA LYS A 518 -7.14 -9.97 31.88
C LYS A 518 -7.54 -11.27 32.56
N PRO A 519 -6.92 -12.41 32.24
CA PRO A 519 -7.18 -13.63 33.01
C PRO A 519 -6.99 -13.23 34.47
N SER A 520 -8.01 -13.44 35.29
CA SER A 520 -7.92 -13.26 36.72
C SER A 520 -6.71 -14.08 37.19
N PRO A 521 -5.78 -13.51 37.95
CA PRO A 521 -4.72 -14.30 38.55
C PRO A 521 -5.41 -15.34 39.44
N SER A 522 -5.47 -16.59 38.95
CA SER A 522 -5.85 -17.77 39.73
C SER A 522 -4.65 -18.35 40.40
#